data_d41452845fd2b3bcd98fd350fa6a63cb
#
_entry.id   d41452845fd2b3bcd98fd350fa6a63cb
#
_cell.length_a   1.000
_cell.length_b   1.000
_cell.length_c   1.000
_cell.angle_alpha   90.00
_cell.angle_beta   90.00
_cell.angle_gamma   90.00
#
_symmetry.space_group_name_H-M   'P 1'
#
loop_
_entity.id
_entity.type
_entity.pdbx_description
1 polymer ?
#
loop_
_entity_poly.entity_id
_entity_poly.type
_entity_poly.pdbx_seq_one_letter_code
_entity_poly.pdbx_strand_id
1 'polypeptide(L)'
;MLEKSGGSGLKEVEIRFPHDTDCESVKKKWAERCKRVNYEKIVLINDDKGLTVSDYEAYKAIPAFRKILFTAKDMSGEYEFCHQFAEYDGQTYTGSYNGKSLDGLWKFTKMWDYVSFLNGDTH
;
A
#
# COMPACT_ATOMS: atom_id res chain seq x y z
N MET A 1 -1.61 -7.70 19.73
CA MET A 1 -0.18 -7.63 20.05
C MET A 1 0.50 -6.56 19.22
N LEU A 2 1.39 -5.80 19.81
CA LEU A 2 2.07 -4.68 19.16
C LEU A 2 3.57 -4.96 19.03
N GLU A 3 4.13 -4.54 17.92
CA GLU A 3 5.57 -4.54 17.69
C GLU A 3 6.02 -3.15 17.30
N LYS A 4 7.16 -2.69 17.83
CA LYS A 4 7.73 -1.40 17.49
C LYS A 4 8.84 -1.58 16.47
N SER A 5 8.76 -0.84 15.38
CA SER A 5 9.85 -0.76 14.42
C SER A 5 10.68 0.48 14.72
N GLY A 6 11.97 0.30 14.93
CA GLY A 6 12.91 1.40 15.03
C GLY A 6 13.72 1.45 13.74
N GLY A 7 13.85 2.62 13.16
CA GLY A 7 14.66 2.80 11.99
C GLY A 7 15.39 4.14 12.09
N SER A 8 16.62 4.22 11.56
CA SER A 8 17.36 5.46 11.62
C SER A 8 16.66 6.54 10.80
N GLY A 9 16.40 7.68 11.42
CA GLY A 9 15.74 8.83 10.80
C GLY A 9 14.22 8.75 10.69
N LEU A 10 13.61 7.68 11.17
CA LEU A 10 12.15 7.53 11.17
C LEU A 10 11.60 7.59 12.59
N LYS A 11 10.37 8.07 12.71
CA LYS A 11 9.64 7.98 13.97
C LYS A 11 9.34 6.53 14.27
N GLU A 12 9.31 6.19 15.55
CA GLU A 12 8.91 4.87 16.01
C GLU A 12 7.48 4.56 15.57
N VAL A 13 7.27 3.37 15.01
CA VAL A 13 5.97 2.92 14.51
C VAL A 13 5.58 1.64 15.23
N GLU A 14 4.34 1.59 15.68
CA GLU A 14 3.78 0.38 16.28
C GLU A 14 3.06 -0.46 15.22
N ILE A 15 3.42 -1.74 15.16
CA ILE A 15 2.77 -2.70 14.26
C ILE A 15 1.90 -3.63 15.08
N ARG A 16 0.62 -3.72 14.70
CA ARG A 16 -0.36 -4.54 15.40
C ARG A 16 -0.55 -5.88 14.68
N PHE A 17 -0.52 -6.95 15.45
CA PHE A 17 -0.74 -8.31 14.96
C PHE A 17 -2.03 -8.88 15.59
N PRO A 18 -3.20 -8.63 15.00
CA PRO A 18 -4.48 -8.94 15.64
C PRO A 18 -4.78 -10.42 15.81
N HIS A 19 -4.12 -11.28 15.05
CA HIS A 19 -4.34 -12.73 15.07
C HIS A 19 -3.29 -13.50 15.87
N ASP A 20 -2.33 -12.83 16.43
CA ASP A 20 -1.27 -13.44 17.23
C ASP A 20 -1.35 -12.98 18.68
N THR A 21 -1.16 -13.90 19.61
CA THR A 21 -1.25 -13.63 21.06
C THR A 21 0.09 -13.75 21.79
N ASP A 22 1.07 -14.42 21.18
CA ASP A 22 2.40 -14.62 21.76
C ASP A 22 3.40 -13.62 21.22
N CYS A 23 3.88 -12.72 22.08
CA CYS A 23 4.80 -11.65 21.72
C CYS A 23 6.14 -12.18 21.17
N GLU A 24 6.69 -13.20 21.80
CA GLU A 24 7.99 -13.74 21.38
C GLU A 24 7.90 -14.40 20.00
N SER A 25 6.81 -15.15 19.76
CA SER A 25 6.54 -15.75 18.46
C SER A 25 6.39 -14.72 17.36
N VAL A 26 5.68 -13.62 17.63
CA VAL A 26 5.47 -12.51 16.69
C VAL A 26 6.79 -11.83 16.35
N LYS A 27 7.60 -11.53 17.34
CA LYS A 27 8.92 -10.91 17.14
C LYS A 27 9.83 -11.77 16.27
N LYS A 28 9.84 -13.06 16.53
CA LYS A 28 10.65 -14.02 15.76
C LYS A 28 10.19 -14.06 14.30
N LYS A 29 8.89 -14.19 14.07
CA LYS A 29 8.31 -14.20 12.72
C LYS A 29 8.62 -12.92 11.97
N TRP A 30 8.47 -11.77 12.64
CA TRP A 30 8.74 -10.46 12.05
C TRP A 30 10.21 -10.34 11.65
N ALA A 31 11.14 -10.69 12.54
CA ALA A 31 12.56 -10.63 12.27
C ALA A 31 12.97 -11.52 11.08
N GLU A 32 12.41 -12.72 11.01
CA GLU A 32 12.69 -13.64 9.90
C GLU A 32 12.14 -13.12 8.58
N ARG A 33 10.94 -12.54 8.59
CA ARG A 33 10.33 -11.94 7.40
C ARG A 33 11.13 -10.74 6.90
N CYS A 34 11.60 -9.90 7.80
CA CYS A 34 12.42 -8.75 7.44
C CYS A 34 13.72 -9.15 6.74
N LYS A 35 14.33 -10.27 7.14
CA LYS A 35 15.53 -10.78 6.49
C LYS A 35 15.32 -11.17 5.04
N ARG A 36 14.08 -11.51 4.64
CA ARG A 36 13.76 -11.92 3.28
C ARG A 36 13.38 -10.76 2.37
N VAL A 37 13.25 -9.57 2.92
CA VAL A 37 12.89 -8.38 2.12
C VAL A 37 14.08 -7.93 1.30
N ASN A 38 13.87 -7.72 0.02
CA ASN A 38 14.85 -7.08 -0.85
C ASN A 38 14.62 -5.57 -0.79
N TYR A 39 15.39 -4.88 0.06
CA TYR A 39 15.22 -3.45 0.29
C TYR A 39 15.54 -2.58 -0.92
N GLU A 40 16.27 -3.11 -1.90
CA GLU A 40 16.55 -2.40 -3.15
C GLU A 40 15.38 -2.46 -4.13
N LYS A 41 14.44 -3.39 -3.91
CA LYS A 41 13.30 -3.61 -4.80
C LYS A 41 11.97 -3.58 -4.05
N ILE A 42 11.81 -2.63 -3.17
CA ILE A 42 10.53 -2.42 -2.46
C ILE A 42 9.49 -1.93 -3.45
N VAL A 43 8.34 -2.58 -3.45
CA VAL A 43 7.16 -2.17 -4.20
C VAL A 43 6.11 -1.70 -3.20
N LEU A 44 5.62 -0.48 -3.38
CA LEU A 44 4.57 0.09 -2.53
C LEU A 44 3.24 0.05 -3.28
N ILE A 45 2.24 -0.53 -2.66
CA ILE A 45 0.88 -0.60 -3.19
C ILE A 45 -0.06 -0.12 -2.07
N ASN A 46 -0.90 0.85 -2.37
CA ASN A 46 -1.83 1.38 -1.39
C ASN A 46 -3.10 1.89 -2.09
N ASP A 47 -4.13 2.18 -1.31
CA ASP A 47 -5.35 2.83 -1.78
C ASP A 47 -5.53 4.18 -1.09
N ASP A 48 -6.55 4.92 -1.51
CA ASP A 48 -6.79 6.29 -1.08
C ASP A 48 -7.70 6.41 0.14
N LYS A 49 -8.02 5.32 0.80
CA LYS A 49 -8.93 5.33 1.95
C LYS A 49 -8.35 6.14 3.11
N GLY A 50 -9.05 7.20 3.47
CA GLY A 50 -8.66 8.05 4.60
C GLY A 50 -7.43 8.93 4.37
N LEU A 51 -6.96 9.06 3.13
CA LEU A 51 -5.79 9.88 2.83
C LEU A 51 -6.13 11.36 2.71
N THR A 52 -5.22 12.19 3.20
CA THR A 52 -5.24 13.63 3.05
C THR A 52 -4.17 14.07 2.04
N VAL A 53 -4.16 15.36 1.67
CA VAL A 53 -3.13 15.88 0.76
C VAL A 53 -1.73 15.66 1.33
N SER A 54 -1.54 15.84 2.63
CA SER A 54 -0.24 15.61 3.25
C SER A 54 0.19 14.14 3.18
N ASP A 55 -0.76 13.21 3.18
CA ASP A 55 -0.47 11.78 3.01
C ASP A 55 0.04 11.48 1.60
N TYR A 56 -0.56 12.10 0.57
CA TYR A 56 -0.06 11.97 -0.80
C TYR A 56 1.36 12.47 -0.94
N GLU A 57 1.66 13.62 -0.34
CA GLU A 57 3.01 14.18 -0.35
C GLU A 57 4.01 13.28 0.40
N ALA A 58 3.60 12.73 1.54
CA ALA A 58 4.41 11.78 2.30
C ALA A 58 4.68 10.52 1.49
N TYR A 59 3.66 9.99 0.81
CA TYR A 59 3.80 8.80 -0.04
C TYR A 59 4.76 9.06 -1.20
N LYS A 60 4.67 10.24 -1.81
CA LYS A 60 5.57 10.66 -2.88
C LYS A 60 7.04 10.65 -2.41
N ALA A 61 7.29 11.04 -1.18
CA ALA A 61 8.63 11.15 -0.61
C ALA A 61 9.25 9.79 -0.25
N ILE A 62 8.45 8.72 -0.12
CA ILE A 62 8.99 7.42 0.24
C ILE A 62 9.81 6.85 -0.93
N PRO A 63 11.10 6.52 -0.72
CA PRO A 63 11.87 5.89 -1.76
C PRO A 63 11.39 4.46 -1.99
N ALA A 64 11.14 4.10 -3.23
CA ALA A 64 10.70 2.74 -3.58
C ALA A 64 11.11 2.41 -5.01
N PHE A 65 11.33 1.14 -5.27
CA PHE A 65 11.62 0.65 -6.62
C PHE A 65 10.43 0.90 -7.55
N ARG A 66 9.23 0.60 -7.04
CA ARG A 66 7.97 0.93 -7.72
C ARG A 66 6.94 1.34 -6.68
N LYS A 67 6.06 2.24 -7.04
CA LYS A 67 4.94 2.60 -6.17
C LYS A 67 3.70 2.86 -7.01
N ILE A 68 2.56 2.49 -6.46
CA ILE A 68 1.26 2.78 -7.02
C ILE A 68 0.28 3.08 -5.89
N LEU A 69 -0.63 4.01 -6.14
CA LEU A 69 -1.70 4.34 -5.22
C LEU A 69 -3.00 4.36 -6.01
N PHE A 70 -3.93 3.51 -5.61
CA PHE A 70 -5.22 3.43 -6.27
C PHE A 70 -6.16 4.51 -5.73
N THR A 71 -6.80 5.24 -6.63
CA THR A 71 -7.66 6.34 -6.26
C THR A 71 -9.04 6.20 -6.91
N ALA A 72 -10.05 6.74 -6.23
CA ALA A 72 -11.38 6.90 -6.82
C ALA A 72 -11.43 8.10 -7.77
N LYS A 73 -10.64 9.13 -7.48
CA LYS A 73 -10.53 10.33 -8.31
C LYS A 73 -9.34 10.23 -9.25
N ASP A 74 -9.40 10.97 -10.35
CA ASP A 74 -8.25 11.07 -11.25
C ASP A 74 -7.21 12.03 -10.67
N MET A 75 -6.18 11.47 -10.08
CA MET A 75 -5.06 12.22 -9.48
C MET A 75 -3.77 12.11 -10.32
N SER A 76 -3.84 11.51 -11.51
CA SER A 76 -2.66 11.26 -12.33
C SER A 76 -1.96 12.52 -12.83
N GLY A 77 -2.69 13.62 -12.93
CA GLY A 77 -2.11 14.92 -13.29
C GLY A 77 -1.27 15.56 -12.18
N GLU A 78 -1.49 15.15 -10.94
CA GLU A 78 -0.76 15.68 -9.78
C GLU A 78 0.32 14.71 -9.29
N TYR A 79 0.05 13.40 -9.39
CA TYR A 79 0.94 12.35 -8.89
C TYR A 79 1.02 11.22 -9.90
N GLU A 80 2.20 10.98 -10.44
CA GLU A 80 2.44 9.93 -11.45
C GLU A 80 2.12 8.53 -10.94
N PHE A 81 2.28 8.30 -9.63
CA PHE A 81 2.03 6.99 -9.03
C PHE A 81 0.55 6.70 -8.81
N CYS A 82 -0.34 7.66 -9.01
CA CYS A 82 -1.77 7.46 -8.84
C CYS A 82 -2.40 6.79 -10.05
N HIS A 83 -3.20 5.76 -9.79
CA HIS A 83 -3.97 5.05 -10.80
C HIS A 83 -5.44 5.06 -10.39
N GLN A 84 -6.30 5.69 -11.20
CA GLN A 84 -7.72 5.73 -10.94
C GLN A 84 -8.39 4.41 -11.31
N PHE A 85 -9.22 3.91 -10.43
CA PHE A 85 -10.17 2.86 -10.77
C PHE A 85 -11.50 3.49 -11.17
N ALA A 86 -11.83 3.45 -12.47
CA ALA A 86 -13.02 4.07 -13.01
C ALA A 86 -14.31 3.57 -12.36
N GLU A 87 -14.32 2.35 -11.85
CA GLU A 87 -15.45 1.76 -11.14
C GLU A 87 -15.82 2.49 -9.87
N TYR A 88 -14.90 3.28 -9.32
CA TYR A 88 -15.11 4.06 -8.10
C TYR A 88 -15.23 5.56 -8.38
N ASP A 89 -15.32 5.97 -9.65
CA ASP A 89 -15.44 7.38 -10.01
C ASP A 89 -16.66 8.02 -9.33
N GLY A 90 -16.45 9.19 -8.77
CA GLY A 90 -17.47 9.87 -7.99
C GLY A 90 -17.59 9.41 -6.55
N GLN A 91 -16.87 8.37 -6.13
CA GLN A 91 -16.85 7.91 -4.75
C GLN A 91 -15.78 8.65 -3.94
N THR A 92 -15.90 8.58 -2.61
CA THR A 92 -14.96 9.25 -1.72
C THR A 92 -13.57 8.61 -1.76
N TYR A 93 -13.53 7.29 -1.88
CA TYR A 93 -12.26 6.54 -1.95
C TYR A 93 -12.50 5.21 -2.65
N THR A 94 -11.40 4.58 -3.06
CA THR A 94 -11.41 3.26 -3.69
C THR A 94 -11.97 2.21 -2.73
N GLY A 95 -12.94 1.45 -3.20
CA GLY A 95 -13.60 0.45 -2.36
C GLY A 95 -14.85 0.93 -1.64
N SER A 96 -15.21 2.20 -1.77
CA SER A 96 -16.42 2.73 -1.11
C SER A 96 -17.70 2.39 -1.85
N TYR A 97 -17.61 2.06 -3.13
CA TYR A 97 -18.78 1.83 -3.99
C TYR A 97 -19.52 0.55 -3.60
N ASN A 98 -20.81 0.68 -3.26
CA ASN A 98 -21.68 -0.44 -2.85
C ASN A 98 -21.06 -1.35 -1.76
N GLY A 99 -20.23 -0.79 -0.88
CA GLY A 99 -19.57 -1.55 0.17
C GLY A 99 -18.52 -2.54 -0.33
N LYS A 100 -18.20 -2.51 -1.62
CA LYS A 100 -17.17 -3.38 -2.19
C LYS A 100 -15.78 -2.82 -1.88
N SER A 101 -14.84 -3.70 -1.60
CA SER A 101 -13.46 -3.36 -1.31
C SER A 101 -12.51 -4.00 -2.31
N LEU A 102 -11.25 -3.65 -2.22
CA LEU A 102 -10.20 -4.25 -3.05
C LEU A 102 -9.73 -5.61 -2.54
N ASP A 103 -10.31 -6.11 -1.45
CA ASP A 103 -9.90 -7.39 -0.86
C ASP A 103 -10.31 -8.60 -1.70
N GLY A 104 -11.21 -8.42 -2.66
CA GLY A 104 -11.53 -9.51 -3.60
C GLY A 104 -10.43 -9.67 -4.63
N LEU A 105 -9.54 -10.60 -4.43
CA LEU A 105 -8.36 -10.80 -5.28
C LEU A 105 -8.69 -10.90 -6.76
N TRP A 106 -9.74 -11.65 -7.10
CA TRP A 106 -10.13 -11.82 -8.50
C TRP A 106 -10.56 -10.51 -9.15
N LYS A 107 -11.20 -9.64 -8.39
CA LYS A 107 -11.64 -8.33 -8.87
C LYS A 107 -10.44 -7.42 -9.08
N PHE A 108 -9.51 -7.41 -8.14
CA PHE A 108 -8.27 -6.65 -8.22
C PHE A 108 -7.48 -7.00 -9.49
N THR A 109 -7.33 -8.29 -9.79
CA THR A 109 -6.58 -8.73 -10.96
C THR A 109 -7.24 -8.37 -12.28
N LYS A 110 -8.57 -8.15 -12.29
CA LYS A 110 -9.30 -7.72 -13.50
C LYS A 110 -9.27 -6.22 -13.71
N MET A 111 -9.15 -5.46 -12.64
CA MET A 111 -9.21 -4.00 -12.70
C MET A 111 -7.86 -3.36 -13.04
N TRP A 112 -6.79 -4.12 -12.92
CA TRP A 112 -5.45 -3.57 -13.04
C TRP A 112 -4.46 -4.64 -13.53
N ASP A 113 -3.61 -4.24 -14.48
CA ASP A 113 -2.56 -5.13 -15.00
C ASP A 113 -1.34 -5.11 -14.08
N TYR A 114 -1.43 -5.88 -13.00
CA TYR A 114 -0.36 -5.96 -12.01
C TYR A 114 0.91 -6.60 -12.55
N VAL A 115 0.79 -7.47 -13.55
CA VAL A 115 1.97 -8.12 -14.17
C VAL A 115 2.83 -7.11 -14.89
N SER A 116 2.24 -6.26 -15.72
CA SER A 116 2.96 -5.19 -16.40
C SER A 116 3.59 -4.23 -15.40
N PHE A 117 2.86 -3.86 -14.35
CA PHE A 117 3.39 -2.99 -13.30
C PHE A 117 4.61 -3.59 -12.61
N LEU A 118 4.54 -4.86 -12.20
CA LEU A 118 5.65 -5.53 -11.52
C LEU A 118 6.87 -5.71 -12.43
N ASN A 119 6.64 -5.86 -13.74
CA ASN A 119 7.71 -5.99 -14.73
C ASN A 119 8.29 -4.65 -15.18
N GLY A 120 7.72 -3.54 -14.74
CA GLY A 120 8.23 -2.23 -15.08
C GLY A 120 7.64 -1.60 -16.32
N ASP A 121 6.60 -2.19 -16.87
CA ASP A 121 5.90 -1.63 -18.03
C ASP A 121 5.02 -0.47 -17.57
N THR A 122 4.73 0.46 -18.48
CA THR A 122 3.81 1.56 -18.22
C THR A 122 2.39 1.02 -18.09
N HIS A 123 1.64 1.60 -17.18
CA HIS A 123 0.26 1.20 -16.91
C HIS A 123 -0.72 2.35 -17.11
#